data_87a9739585e8db91c1127878cc7d0243
#
_entry.id   87a9739585e8db91c1127878cc7d0243
#
_cell.length_a   1.000
_cell.length_b   1.000
_cell.length_c   1.000
_cell.angle_alpha   90.00
_cell.angle_beta   90.00
_cell.angle_gamma   90.00
#
_symmetry.space_group_name_H-M   'P 1'
#
loop_
_entity.id
_entity.type
_entity.pdbx_description
1 polymer ?
#
loop_
_entity_poly.entity_id
_entity_poly.type
_entity_poly.pdbx_seq_one_letter_code
_entity_poly.pdbx_strand_id
1 'polypeptide(L)'
;MNATRYLPFAGRLLIGLPFAMSGLSKLAAIGSTTEMIRAAGLPLPSLALAVAVVVELGGGLLLVSGSRTRAAATAIALFSLATALTFHSNFADQNQMIHFLKNVMMAGGLLQIVAFGAGALSIDNLRAKDGEVPANVRLAG
;
A
#
# COMPACT_ATOMS: atom_id res chain seq x y z
N MET A 1 -19.33 19.19 -10.07
CA MET A 1 -18.77 18.04 -9.34
C MET A 1 -17.33 18.38 -8.96
N ASN A 2 -16.99 18.44 -7.67
CA ASN A 2 -15.63 18.80 -7.25
C ASN A 2 -14.70 17.60 -7.43
N ALA A 3 -13.95 17.55 -8.53
CA ALA A 3 -12.98 16.49 -8.84
C ALA A 3 -12.00 16.23 -7.69
N THR A 4 -11.58 17.29 -6.98
CA THR A 4 -10.71 17.21 -5.80
C THR A 4 -11.25 16.34 -4.67
N ARG A 5 -12.58 16.10 -4.60
CA ARG A 5 -13.20 15.22 -3.62
C ARG A 5 -13.03 13.73 -3.97
N TYR A 6 -13.10 13.39 -5.26
CA TYR A 6 -13.13 12.00 -5.72
C TYR A 6 -11.77 11.47 -6.19
N LEU A 7 -10.89 12.33 -6.71
CA LEU A 7 -9.58 11.92 -7.21
C LEU A 7 -8.70 11.23 -6.17
N PRO A 8 -8.58 11.70 -4.91
CA PRO A 8 -7.81 10.99 -3.90
C PRO A 8 -8.38 9.59 -3.59
N PHE A 9 -9.70 9.44 -3.59
CA PHE A 9 -10.36 8.16 -3.40
C PHE A 9 -10.05 7.21 -4.57
N ALA A 10 -10.21 7.65 -5.81
CA ALA A 10 -9.90 6.86 -7.00
C ALA A 10 -8.42 6.44 -7.03
N GLY A 11 -7.50 7.36 -6.72
CA GLY A 11 -6.06 7.06 -6.64
C GLY A 11 -5.74 5.98 -5.61
N ARG A 12 -6.36 6.05 -4.42
CA ARG A 12 -6.20 5.02 -3.39
C ARG A 12 -6.74 3.65 -3.83
N LEU A 13 -7.88 3.61 -4.53
CA LEU A 13 -8.42 2.36 -5.08
C LEU A 13 -7.50 1.76 -6.13
N LEU A 14 -7.02 2.57 -7.07
CA LEU A 14 -6.13 2.13 -8.15
C LEU A 14 -4.81 1.55 -7.63
N ILE A 15 -4.32 2.01 -6.49
CA ILE A 15 -3.11 1.48 -5.86
C ILE A 15 -3.47 0.37 -4.86
N GLY A 16 -4.42 0.60 -3.98
CA GLY A 16 -4.73 -0.29 -2.86
C GLY A 16 -5.31 -1.64 -3.27
N LEU A 17 -6.20 -1.66 -4.27
CA LEU A 17 -6.78 -2.93 -4.73
C LEU A 17 -5.74 -3.88 -5.34
N PRO A 18 -4.86 -3.46 -6.28
CA PRO A 18 -3.81 -4.34 -6.79
C PRO A 18 -2.88 -4.87 -5.70
N PHE A 19 -2.49 -4.04 -4.71
CA PHE A 19 -1.69 -4.51 -3.58
C PHE A 19 -2.45 -5.54 -2.73
N ALA A 20 -3.70 -5.30 -2.39
CA ALA A 20 -4.52 -6.25 -1.64
C ALA A 20 -4.67 -7.59 -2.41
N MET A 21 -4.90 -7.53 -3.72
CA MET A 21 -4.96 -8.72 -4.58
C MET A 21 -3.62 -9.46 -4.63
N SER A 22 -2.50 -8.75 -4.70
CA SER A 22 -1.15 -9.33 -4.67
C SER A 22 -0.89 -10.07 -3.36
N GLY A 23 -1.22 -9.45 -2.22
CA GLY A 23 -1.11 -10.11 -0.91
C GLY A 23 -2.00 -11.35 -0.79
N LEU A 24 -3.23 -11.28 -1.30
CA LEU A 24 -4.15 -12.42 -1.33
C LEU A 24 -3.62 -13.56 -2.22
N SER A 25 -3.05 -13.26 -3.38
CA SER A 25 -2.47 -14.27 -4.27
C SER A 25 -1.28 -14.97 -3.63
N LYS A 26 -0.47 -14.28 -2.82
CA LYS A 26 0.62 -14.89 -2.06
C LYS A 26 0.13 -15.86 -0.99
N LEU A 27 -1.00 -15.58 -0.35
CA LEU A 27 -1.65 -16.51 0.58
C LEU A 27 -2.16 -17.76 -0.13
N ALA A 28 -2.64 -17.63 -1.36
CA ALA A 28 -3.08 -18.77 -2.16
C ALA A 28 -1.91 -19.62 -2.70
N ALA A 29 -0.68 -19.08 -2.73
CA ALA A 29 0.50 -19.69 -3.33
C ALA A 29 1.73 -19.66 -2.38
N ILE A 30 1.53 -19.98 -1.10
CA ILE A 30 2.57 -19.90 -0.04
C ILE A 30 3.84 -20.66 -0.43
N GLY A 31 3.73 -21.90 -0.89
CA GLY A 31 4.87 -22.75 -1.23
C GLY A 31 5.74 -22.14 -2.33
N SER A 32 5.15 -21.86 -3.48
CA SER A 32 5.86 -21.30 -4.63
C SER A 32 6.43 -19.91 -4.36
N THR A 33 5.70 -19.08 -3.60
CA THR A 33 6.20 -17.74 -3.22
C THR A 33 7.38 -17.83 -2.26
N THR A 34 7.35 -18.75 -1.29
CA THR A 34 8.48 -19.00 -0.38
C THR A 34 9.72 -19.48 -1.14
N GLU A 35 9.56 -20.38 -2.12
CA GLU A 35 10.66 -20.82 -2.98
C GLU A 35 11.25 -19.69 -3.82
N MET A 36 10.42 -18.81 -4.39
CA MET A 36 10.87 -17.62 -5.13
C MET A 36 11.70 -16.71 -4.23
N ILE A 37 11.25 -16.45 -3.00
CA ILE A 37 11.96 -15.61 -2.03
C ILE A 37 13.31 -16.24 -1.65
N ARG A 38 13.35 -17.57 -1.46
CA ARG A 38 14.58 -18.30 -1.18
C ARG A 38 15.56 -18.24 -2.36
N ALA A 39 15.07 -18.38 -3.58
CA ALA A 39 15.88 -18.28 -4.79
C ALA A 39 16.47 -16.87 -5.01
N ALA A 40 15.81 -15.84 -4.51
CA ALA A 40 16.32 -14.47 -4.49
C ALA A 40 17.40 -14.23 -3.41
N GLY A 41 17.75 -15.25 -2.60
CA GLY A 41 18.81 -15.17 -1.59
C GLY A 41 18.40 -14.45 -0.29
N LEU A 42 17.11 -14.21 -0.09
CA LEU A 42 16.65 -13.58 1.15
C LEU A 42 16.72 -14.57 2.32
N PRO A 43 17.28 -14.15 3.48
CA PRO A 43 17.22 -14.95 4.69
C PRO A 43 15.76 -15.02 5.19
N LEU A 44 15.41 -16.11 5.87
CA LEU A 44 14.09 -16.33 6.49
C LEU A 44 12.91 -16.14 5.50
N PRO A 45 12.80 -16.94 4.41
CA PRO A 45 11.81 -16.74 3.37
C PRO A 45 10.36 -16.69 3.87
N SER A 46 10.02 -17.50 4.87
CA SER A 46 8.67 -17.52 5.46
C SER A 46 8.33 -16.23 6.20
N LEU A 47 9.30 -15.62 6.89
CA LEU A 47 9.12 -14.33 7.53
C LEU A 47 8.99 -13.21 6.49
N ALA A 48 9.82 -13.24 5.45
CA ALA A 48 9.73 -12.28 4.34
C ALA A 48 8.36 -12.38 3.63
N LEU A 49 7.84 -13.60 3.44
CA LEU A 49 6.48 -13.80 2.92
C LEU A 49 5.41 -13.22 3.86
N ALA A 50 5.51 -13.48 5.16
CA ALA A 50 4.56 -12.93 6.13
C ALA A 50 4.55 -11.39 6.12
N VAL A 51 5.72 -10.77 6.08
CA VAL A 51 5.85 -9.30 5.95
C VAL A 51 5.23 -8.82 4.64
N ALA A 52 5.50 -9.49 3.51
CA ALA A 52 4.91 -9.14 2.23
C ALA A 52 3.39 -9.18 2.27
N VAL A 53 2.80 -10.25 2.80
CA VAL A 53 1.34 -10.39 2.93
C VAL A 53 0.75 -9.31 3.82
N VAL A 54 1.35 -9.02 4.98
CA VAL A 54 0.85 -7.99 5.91
C VAL A 54 0.90 -6.61 5.25
N VAL A 55 1.99 -6.27 4.57
CA VAL A 55 2.14 -4.96 3.92
C VAL A 55 1.21 -4.84 2.71
N GLU A 56 1.17 -5.84 1.85
CA GLU A 56 0.38 -5.79 0.62
C GLU A 56 -1.12 -5.92 0.88
N LEU A 57 -1.55 -6.96 1.59
CA LEU A 57 -2.97 -7.16 1.87
C LEU A 57 -3.46 -6.16 2.92
N GLY A 58 -2.79 -6.06 4.06
CA GLY A 58 -3.18 -5.15 5.12
C GLY A 58 -3.05 -3.68 4.70
N GLY A 59 -1.91 -3.29 4.16
CA GLY A 59 -1.68 -1.93 3.66
C GLY A 59 -2.61 -1.57 2.50
N GLY A 60 -2.85 -2.49 1.56
CA GLY A 60 -3.80 -2.31 0.47
C GLY A 60 -5.22 -2.04 0.96
N LEU A 61 -5.72 -2.84 1.91
CA LEU A 61 -7.04 -2.64 2.52
C LEU A 61 -7.14 -1.32 3.30
N LEU A 62 -6.08 -0.93 4.00
CA LEU A 62 -6.01 0.36 4.69
C LEU A 62 -6.04 1.54 3.70
N LEU A 63 -5.36 1.44 2.54
CA LEU A 63 -5.46 2.45 1.48
C LEU A 63 -6.88 2.52 0.90
N VAL A 64 -7.49 1.40 0.59
CA VAL A 64 -8.86 1.34 0.04
C VAL A 64 -9.84 2.01 0.99
N SER A 65 -9.83 1.65 2.26
CA SER A 65 -10.71 2.22 3.28
C SER A 65 -10.38 3.67 3.64
N GLY A 66 -9.15 4.10 3.40
CA GLY A 66 -8.65 5.40 3.83
C GLY A 66 -8.47 5.50 5.34
N SER A 67 -8.05 4.41 5.98
CA SER A 67 -7.73 4.33 7.41
C SER A 67 -6.23 4.25 7.61
N ARG A 68 -5.68 5.08 8.53
CA ARG A 68 -4.22 5.20 8.74
C ARG A 68 -3.44 5.34 7.43
N THR A 69 -4.02 6.09 6.50
CA THR A 69 -3.62 6.12 5.08
C THR A 69 -2.17 6.48 4.88
N ARG A 70 -1.65 7.46 5.61
CA ARG A 70 -0.24 7.89 5.50
C ARG A 70 0.73 6.78 5.91
N ALA A 71 0.43 6.07 7.01
CA ALA A 71 1.25 4.97 7.49
C ALA A 71 1.24 3.79 6.50
N ALA A 72 0.06 3.41 5.99
CA ALA A 72 -0.08 2.37 4.97
C ALA A 72 0.66 2.72 3.68
N ALA A 73 0.51 3.96 3.19
CA ALA A 73 1.20 4.44 1.99
C ALA A 73 2.73 4.43 2.18
N THR A 74 3.23 4.84 3.34
CA THR A 74 4.67 4.79 3.66
C THR A 74 5.18 3.35 3.64
N ALA A 75 4.49 2.44 4.33
CA ALA A 75 4.89 1.03 4.40
C ALA A 75 4.93 0.38 3.01
N ILE A 76 3.90 0.59 2.18
CA ILE A 76 3.85 0.05 0.81
C ILE A 76 4.92 0.70 -0.08
N ALA A 77 5.19 2.01 0.05
CA ALA A 77 6.23 2.68 -0.73
C ALA A 77 7.62 2.10 -0.43
N LEU A 78 7.96 1.95 0.84
CA LEU A 78 9.23 1.33 1.27
C LEU A 78 9.32 -0.13 0.81
N PHE A 79 8.25 -0.88 0.95
CA PHE A 79 8.17 -2.27 0.49
C PHE A 79 8.35 -2.37 -1.03
N SER A 80 7.72 -1.49 -1.82
CA SER A 80 7.87 -1.46 -3.27
C SER A 80 9.31 -1.20 -3.70
N LEU A 81 10.00 -0.26 -3.05
CA LEU A 81 11.41 0.01 -3.33
C LEU A 81 12.30 -1.18 -2.93
N ALA A 82 12.06 -1.78 -1.77
CA ALA A 82 12.80 -2.97 -1.34
C ALA A 82 12.60 -4.13 -2.32
N THR A 83 11.36 -4.36 -2.78
CA THR A 83 11.03 -5.41 -3.77
C THR A 83 11.70 -5.13 -5.11
N ALA A 84 11.71 -3.88 -5.57
CA ALA A 84 12.41 -3.49 -6.80
C ALA A 84 13.91 -3.86 -6.75
N LEU A 85 14.57 -3.50 -5.66
CA LEU A 85 16.00 -3.77 -5.48
C LEU A 85 16.31 -5.26 -5.33
N THR A 86 15.42 -6.01 -4.68
CA THR A 86 15.66 -7.45 -4.39
C THR A 86 15.36 -8.35 -5.58
N PHE A 87 14.24 -8.10 -6.26
CA PHE A 87 13.73 -9.03 -7.28
C PHE A 87 13.88 -8.53 -8.72
N HIS A 88 14.16 -7.23 -8.93
CA HIS A 88 14.12 -6.59 -10.25
C HIS A 88 15.36 -5.74 -10.54
N SER A 89 16.53 -6.12 -10.02
CA SER A 89 17.78 -5.35 -10.18
C SER A 89 18.64 -5.77 -11.38
N ASN A 90 18.25 -6.81 -12.14
CA ASN A 90 18.96 -7.20 -13.35
C ASN A 90 18.53 -6.32 -14.55
N PHE A 91 19.17 -5.16 -14.71
CA PHE A 91 18.82 -4.21 -15.76
C PHE A 91 19.25 -4.61 -17.18
N ALA A 92 20.00 -5.70 -17.34
CA ALA A 92 20.27 -6.30 -18.64
C ALA A 92 19.04 -7.01 -19.22
N ASP A 93 18.10 -7.42 -18.37
CA ASP A 93 16.80 -7.95 -18.75
C ASP A 93 15.75 -6.83 -18.78
N GLN A 94 15.22 -6.55 -19.98
CA GLN A 94 14.23 -5.50 -20.19
C GLN A 94 12.97 -5.67 -19.30
N ASN A 95 12.52 -6.89 -19.08
CA ASN A 95 11.34 -7.17 -18.26
C ASN A 95 11.60 -6.83 -16.79
N GLN A 96 12.78 -7.18 -16.28
CA GLN A 96 13.23 -6.82 -14.93
C GLN A 96 13.31 -5.30 -14.74
N MET A 97 13.88 -4.59 -15.73
CA MET A 97 13.94 -3.13 -15.70
C MET A 97 12.54 -2.49 -15.69
N ILE A 98 11.59 -3.02 -16.46
CA ILE A 98 10.20 -2.53 -16.46
C ILE A 98 9.56 -2.73 -15.09
N HIS A 99 9.75 -3.89 -14.47
CA HIS A 99 9.22 -4.16 -13.12
C HIS A 99 9.86 -3.24 -12.06
N PHE A 100 11.16 -2.99 -12.15
CA PHE A 100 11.85 -2.03 -11.28
C PHE A 100 11.22 -0.65 -11.39
N LEU A 101 11.10 -0.11 -12.61
CA LEU A 101 10.52 1.21 -12.86
C LEU A 101 9.06 1.30 -12.39
N LYS A 102 8.25 0.25 -12.57
CA LYS A 102 6.88 0.21 -12.05
C LYS A 102 6.85 0.35 -10.53
N ASN A 103 7.71 -0.33 -9.80
CA ASN A 103 7.80 -0.21 -8.34
C ASN A 103 8.21 1.21 -7.91
N VAL A 104 9.17 1.83 -8.62
CA VAL A 104 9.57 3.21 -8.36
C VAL A 104 8.41 4.19 -8.62
N MET A 105 7.69 4.02 -9.72
CA MET A 105 6.51 4.85 -10.04
C MET A 105 5.40 4.70 -8.99
N MET A 106 5.14 3.46 -8.53
CA MET A 106 4.17 3.21 -7.45
C MET A 106 4.59 3.89 -6.15
N ALA A 107 5.87 3.80 -5.78
CA ALA A 107 6.40 4.49 -4.61
C ALA A 107 6.23 6.01 -4.74
N GLY A 108 6.50 6.59 -5.91
CA GLY A 108 6.27 8.01 -6.20
C GLY A 108 4.80 8.43 -6.00
N GLY A 109 3.85 7.64 -6.52
CA GLY A 109 2.41 7.87 -6.29
C GLY A 109 2.01 7.77 -4.81
N LEU A 110 2.56 6.79 -4.09
CA LEU A 110 2.32 6.62 -2.66
C LEU A 110 2.87 7.77 -1.83
N LEU A 111 4.01 8.36 -2.19
CA LEU A 111 4.55 9.55 -1.52
C LEU A 111 3.61 10.75 -1.63
N GLN A 112 2.85 10.90 -2.73
CA GLN A 112 1.79 11.93 -2.82
C GLN A 112 0.68 11.67 -1.78
N ILE A 113 0.31 10.40 -1.56
CA ILE A 113 -0.67 10.05 -0.53
C ILE A 113 -0.11 10.33 0.87
N VAL A 114 1.18 10.06 1.12
CA VAL A 114 1.85 10.40 2.40
C VAL A 114 1.81 11.89 2.66
N ALA A 115 2.11 12.71 1.65
CA ALA A 115 2.15 14.16 1.77
C ALA A 115 0.76 14.77 1.99
N PHE A 116 -0.21 14.41 1.14
CA PHE A 116 -1.52 15.05 1.09
C PHE A 116 -2.63 14.32 1.87
N GLY A 117 -2.40 13.07 2.28
CA GLY A 117 -3.35 12.28 3.07
C GLY A 117 -4.44 11.59 2.26
N ALA A 118 -5.46 11.13 2.97
CA ALA A 118 -6.50 10.25 2.44
C ALA A 118 -7.56 10.93 1.56
N GLY A 119 -7.71 12.25 1.70
CA GLY A 119 -8.79 13.01 1.05
C GLY A 119 -10.15 12.90 1.75
N ALA A 120 -11.14 13.60 1.22
CA ALA A 120 -12.45 13.79 1.85
C ALA A 120 -13.25 12.47 2.03
N LEU A 121 -13.11 11.51 1.12
CA LEU A 121 -13.82 10.23 1.17
C LEU A 121 -12.92 9.16 1.82
N SER A 122 -12.76 9.23 3.13
CA SER A 122 -11.87 8.34 3.89
C SER A 122 -12.29 8.21 5.35
N ILE A 123 -11.94 7.10 5.98
CA ILE A 123 -12.14 6.90 7.42
C ILE A 123 -11.31 7.90 8.23
N ASP A 124 -10.11 8.24 7.78
CA ASP A 124 -9.26 9.24 8.44
C ASP A 124 -9.95 10.61 8.52
N ASN A 125 -10.65 11.02 7.44
CA ASN A 125 -11.39 12.26 7.42
C ASN A 125 -12.64 12.23 8.32
N LEU A 126 -13.32 11.09 8.42
CA LEU A 126 -14.45 10.93 9.34
C LEU A 126 -13.98 11.08 10.79
N ARG A 127 -12.90 10.39 11.17
CA ARG A 127 -12.32 10.47 12.52
C ARG A 127 -11.85 11.88 12.87
N ALA A 128 -11.29 12.63 11.92
CA ALA A 128 -10.87 14.01 12.14
C ALA A 128 -12.08 14.89 12.50
N LYS A 129 -13.19 14.77 11.77
CA LYS A 129 -14.44 15.50 12.03
C LYS A 129 -15.06 15.14 13.39
N ASP A 130 -15.05 13.86 13.77
CA ASP A 130 -15.56 13.43 15.08
C ASP A 130 -14.70 13.98 16.22
N GLY A 131 -13.41 14.17 16.01
CA GLY A 131 -12.49 14.80 16.97
C GLY A 131 -12.71 16.30 17.15
N GLU A 132 -13.19 16.98 16.11
CA GLU A 132 -13.49 18.42 16.13
C GLU A 132 -14.84 18.79 16.75
N VAL A 133 -15.75 17.80 16.99
CA VAL A 133 -17.02 18.04 17.66
C VAL A 133 -16.77 18.32 19.15
N PRO A 134 -17.12 19.53 19.66
CA PRO A 134 -16.93 19.87 21.07
C PRO A 134 -17.63 18.88 22.02
N ALA A 135 -16.99 18.57 23.15
CA ALA A 135 -17.49 17.58 24.11
C ALA A 135 -18.92 17.90 24.62
N ASN A 136 -19.30 19.18 24.70
CA ASN A 136 -20.63 19.64 25.12
C ASN A 136 -21.74 19.28 24.11
N VAL A 137 -21.41 19.05 22.83
CA VAL A 137 -22.38 18.62 21.82
C VAL A 137 -22.58 17.10 21.82
N ARG A 138 -21.59 16.33 22.26
CA ARG A 138 -21.66 14.86 22.33
C ARG A 138 -22.59 14.35 23.44
N LEU A 139 -22.86 15.17 24.46
CA LEU A 139 -23.70 14.79 25.61
C LEU A 139 -25.20 15.16 25.44
N ALA A 140 -25.57 15.79 24.33
CA ALA A 140 -26.92 16.26 24.06
C ALA A 140 -27.72 15.37 23.08
N GLY A 141 -27.18 14.23 22.66
CA GLY A 141 -27.85 13.22 21.82
C GLY A 141 -27.94 11.86 22.51
#